data_5524131b6e26becd1d9a5224fba046a0
#
_entry.id   5524131b6e26becd1d9a5224fba046a0
#
_cell.length_a   1.000
_cell.length_b   1.000
_cell.length_c   1.000
_cell.angle_alpha   90.00
_cell.angle_beta   90.00
_cell.angle_gamma   90.00
#
_symmetry.space_group_name_H-M   'P 1'
#
loop_
_entity.id
_entity.type
_entity.pdbx_description
1 polymer ?
#
loop_
_entity_poly.entity_id
_entity_poly.type
_entity_poly.pdbx_seq_one_letter_code
_entity_poly.pdbx_strand_id
1 'polypeptide(L)'
;MIRAKLFSEIGNFDESLPACEDYDLWLRIAVKYAFHFIKEPLIIKQGGHADQLSRKYWGMDRFRVAALKKLLDQNSLDQEKLKLTRSALVEKCSVLIQGFEKRGKKEDELFYRAIVNKYS
;
A
#
# COMPACT_ATOMS: atom_id res chain seq x y z
N MET A 1 -1.52 -11.59 13.84
CA MET A 1 -0.36 -12.28 14.43
C MET A 1 0.46 -12.94 13.33
N ILE A 2 1.77 -12.78 13.35
CA ILE A 2 2.70 -13.31 12.36
C ILE A 2 3.70 -14.22 13.05
N ARG A 3 3.98 -15.38 12.44
CA ARG A 3 5.04 -16.26 12.92
C ARG A 3 6.40 -15.60 12.66
N ALA A 4 7.33 -15.64 13.64
CA ALA A 4 8.66 -15.06 13.54
C ALA A 4 9.45 -15.59 12.31
N LYS A 5 9.24 -16.84 11.97
CA LYS A 5 9.84 -17.51 10.81
C LYS A 5 9.51 -16.78 9.49
N LEU A 6 8.36 -16.11 9.37
CA LEU A 6 8.00 -15.36 8.17
C LEU A 6 8.93 -14.15 7.95
N PHE A 7 9.41 -13.53 8.99
CA PHE A 7 10.35 -12.42 8.86
C PHE A 7 11.69 -12.87 8.28
N SER A 8 12.12 -14.09 8.58
CA SER A 8 13.33 -14.66 7.98
C SER A 8 13.15 -14.96 6.50
N GLU A 9 11.95 -15.41 6.10
CA GLU A 9 11.64 -15.81 4.72
C GLU A 9 11.30 -14.60 3.84
N ILE A 10 10.44 -13.71 4.32
CA ILE A 10 9.87 -12.58 3.55
C ILE A 10 10.72 -11.32 3.73
N GLY A 11 11.43 -11.19 4.84
CA GLY A 11 12.11 -9.99 5.25
C GLY A 11 11.28 -9.15 6.22
N ASN A 12 11.90 -8.12 6.76
CA ASN A 12 11.28 -7.19 7.70
C ASN A 12 10.56 -6.05 6.97
N PHE A 13 10.13 -5.06 7.74
CA PHE A 13 9.54 -3.84 7.20
C PHE A 13 10.51 -3.11 6.28
N ASP A 14 9.98 -2.45 5.25
CA ASP A 14 10.76 -1.61 4.34
C ASP A 14 11.06 -0.27 5.04
N GLU A 15 12.30 -0.08 5.44
CA GLU A 15 12.74 1.11 6.17
C GLU A 15 12.74 2.37 5.30
N SER A 16 12.68 2.23 3.97
CA SER A 16 12.57 3.36 3.06
C SER A 16 11.18 4.01 3.08
N LEU A 17 10.18 3.32 3.63
CA LEU A 17 8.82 3.83 3.74
C LEU A 17 8.63 4.52 5.10
N PRO A 18 8.37 5.84 5.13
CA PRO A 18 8.11 6.55 6.38
C PRO A 18 6.75 6.19 7.00
N ALA A 19 5.84 5.64 6.20
CA ALA A 19 4.53 5.18 6.65
C ALA A 19 4.07 4.03 5.75
N CYS A 20 3.03 3.31 6.16
CA CYS A 20 2.48 2.15 5.43
C CYS A 20 3.50 1.02 5.23
N GLU A 21 4.50 0.95 6.08
CA GLU A 21 5.47 -0.14 6.10
C GLU A 21 4.79 -1.49 6.41
N ASP A 22 3.74 -1.48 7.22
CA ASP A 22 2.91 -2.65 7.50
C ASP A 22 2.16 -3.09 6.25
N TYR A 23 1.57 -2.17 5.51
CA TYR A 23 0.87 -2.46 4.25
C TYR A 23 1.80 -3.15 3.25
N ASP A 24 3.02 -2.65 3.10
CA ASP A 24 4.03 -3.26 2.24
C ASP A 24 4.36 -4.70 2.68
N LEU A 25 4.55 -4.90 3.98
CA LEU A 25 4.84 -6.23 4.54
C LEU A 25 3.67 -7.19 4.30
N TRP A 26 2.44 -6.74 4.55
CA TRP A 26 1.25 -7.56 4.33
C TRP A 26 1.10 -7.98 2.87
N LEU A 27 1.41 -7.10 1.92
CA LEU A 27 1.39 -7.43 0.49
C LEU A 27 2.40 -8.52 0.15
N ARG A 28 3.62 -8.42 0.66
CA ARG A 28 4.66 -9.41 0.41
C ARG A 28 4.30 -10.79 0.99
N ILE A 29 3.67 -10.80 2.15
CA ILE A 29 3.20 -12.05 2.77
C ILE A 29 2.04 -12.63 1.96
N ALA A 30 1.09 -11.80 1.53
CA ALA A 30 -0.10 -12.23 0.79
C ALA A 30 0.22 -12.87 -0.56
N VAL A 31 1.37 -12.58 -1.16
CA VAL A 31 1.81 -13.24 -2.40
C VAL A 31 2.03 -14.73 -2.19
N LYS A 32 2.53 -15.12 -1.02
CA LYS A 32 2.91 -16.51 -0.71
C LYS A 32 1.95 -17.24 0.21
N TYR A 33 1.25 -16.52 1.08
CA TYR A 33 0.42 -17.12 2.13
C TYR A 33 -0.96 -16.49 2.18
N ALA A 34 -1.95 -17.30 2.59
CA ALA A 34 -3.29 -16.81 2.86
C ALA A 34 -3.36 -16.18 4.25
N PHE A 35 -4.17 -15.13 4.39
CA PHE A 35 -4.48 -14.54 5.68
C PHE A 35 -5.71 -15.21 6.28
N HIS A 36 -5.66 -15.44 7.60
CA HIS A 36 -6.80 -15.94 8.33
C HIS A 36 -7.59 -14.77 8.92
N PHE A 37 -8.85 -14.67 8.57
CA PHE A 37 -9.74 -13.61 9.07
C PHE A 37 -10.42 -14.03 10.36
N ILE A 38 -10.21 -13.26 11.43
CA ILE A 38 -10.88 -13.46 12.71
C ILE A 38 -12.10 -12.56 12.75
N LYS A 39 -13.30 -13.16 12.77
CA LYS A 39 -14.57 -12.42 12.71
C LYS A 39 -14.90 -11.67 14.00
N GLU A 40 -14.34 -12.11 15.12
CA GLU A 40 -14.58 -11.49 16.42
C GLU A 40 -13.69 -10.27 16.60
N PRO A 41 -14.26 -9.13 17.06
CA PRO A 41 -13.43 -7.95 17.34
C PRO A 41 -12.60 -8.18 18.60
N LEU A 42 -11.28 -8.28 18.45
CA LEU A 42 -10.34 -8.54 19.55
C LEU A 42 -9.73 -7.27 20.14
N ILE A 43 -9.80 -6.14 19.40
CA ILE A 43 -9.24 -4.86 19.83
C ILE A 43 -10.19 -3.72 19.50
N ILE A 44 -10.14 -2.69 20.36
CA ILE A 44 -10.85 -1.44 20.12
C ILE A 44 -9.81 -0.43 19.64
N LYS A 45 -9.98 0.04 18.41
CA LYS A 45 -9.08 1.04 17.84
C LYS A 45 -9.51 2.42 18.28
N GLN A 46 -8.64 3.12 19.02
CA GLN A 46 -8.84 4.52 19.38
C GLN A 46 -8.06 5.40 18.42
N GLY A 47 -8.79 6.27 17.71
CA GLY A 47 -8.19 7.24 16.81
C GLY A 47 -7.98 8.59 17.51
N GLY A 48 -7.34 9.52 16.81
CA GLY A 48 -7.25 10.90 17.23
C GLY A 48 -6.00 11.28 18.01
N HIS A 49 -5.05 10.38 18.18
CA HIS A 49 -3.76 10.71 18.78
C HIS A 49 -2.93 11.58 17.82
N ALA A 50 -2.30 12.63 18.34
CA ALA A 50 -1.51 13.57 17.54
C ALA A 50 -0.28 12.90 16.90
N ASP A 51 0.22 11.83 17.48
CA ASP A 51 1.39 11.09 17.02
C ASP A 51 1.07 9.91 16.09
N GLN A 52 -0.20 9.73 15.70
CA GLN A 52 -0.55 8.70 14.73
C GLN A 52 0.08 8.99 13.36
N LEU A 53 0.70 7.97 12.75
CA LEU A 53 1.31 8.09 11.43
C LEU A 53 0.32 8.51 10.35
N SER A 54 -0.93 8.06 10.44
CA SER A 54 -1.99 8.41 9.49
C SER A 54 -2.33 9.91 9.51
N ARG A 55 -2.01 10.61 10.59
CA ARG A 55 -2.20 12.06 10.71
C ARG A 55 -0.91 12.84 10.47
N LYS A 56 0.24 12.21 10.75
CA LYS A 56 1.55 12.82 10.59
C LYS A 56 1.89 13.08 9.13
N TYR A 57 1.55 12.14 8.26
CA TYR A 57 1.85 12.22 6.82
C TYR A 57 0.58 12.42 6.01
N TRP A 58 0.58 13.42 5.14
CA TRP A 58 -0.51 13.64 4.21
C TRP A 58 -0.45 12.62 3.07
N GLY A 59 -1.62 12.31 2.50
CA GLY A 59 -1.69 11.44 1.33
C GLY A 59 -1.05 10.07 1.56
N MET A 60 -1.51 9.36 2.58
CA MET A 60 -1.00 8.02 2.94
C MET A 60 -0.99 7.07 1.74
N ASP A 61 -1.90 7.24 0.78
CA ASP A 61 -1.95 6.42 -0.42
C ASP A 61 -0.69 6.56 -1.29
N ARG A 62 0.09 7.63 -1.12
CA ARG A 62 1.40 7.76 -1.79
C ARG A 62 2.30 6.56 -1.44
N PHE A 63 2.33 6.19 -0.17
CA PHE A 63 3.15 5.08 0.31
C PHE A 63 2.57 3.72 -0.09
N ARG A 64 1.25 3.61 -0.12
CA ARG A 64 0.59 2.39 -0.61
C ARG A 64 0.81 2.18 -2.10
N VAL A 65 0.78 3.25 -2.88
CA VAL A 65 1.13 3.21 -4.31
C VAL A 65 2.57 2.74 -4.50
N ALA A 66 3.50 3.27 -3.70
CA ALA A 66 4.90 2.85 -3.76
C ALA A 66 5.05 1.35 -3.47
N ALA A 67 4.35 0.83 -2.46
CA ALA A 67 4.37 -0.59 -2.11
C ALA A 67 3.80 -1.46 -3.23
N LEU A 68 2.65 -1.08 -3.80
CA LEU A 68 2.02 -1.81 -4.91
C LEU A 68 2.88 -1.80 -6.16
N LYS A 69 3.47 -0.67 -6.49
CA LYS A 69 4.38 -0.52 -7.62
C LYS A 69 5.61 -1.43 -7.47
N LYS A 70 6.20 -1.45 -6.29
CA LYS A 70 7.32 -2.32 -5.97
C LYS A 70 6.95 -3.79 -6.17
N LEU A 71 5.76 -4.18 -5.73
CA LEU A 71 5.25 -5.54 -5.89
C LEU A 71 5.11 -5.92 -7.36
N LEU A 72 4.56 -5.01 -8.18
CA LEU A 72 4.40 -5.23 -9.62
C LEU A 72 5.74 -5.34 -10.34
N ASP A 73 6.72 -4.52 -9.94
CA ASP A 73 8.04 -4.50 -10.57
C ASP A 73 8.86 -5.78 -10.29
N GLN A 74 8.50 -6.56 -9.28
CA GLN A 74 9.15 -7.82 -8.96
C GLN A 74 8.79 -8.97 -9.92
N ASN A 75 7.72 -8.83 -10.69
CA ASN A 75 7.24 -9.84 -11.67
C ASN A 75 7.03 -11.24 -11.08
N SER A 76 6.65 -11.32 -9.81
CA SER A 76 6.47 -12.61 -9.11
C SER A 76 5.00 -12.99 -8.92
N LEU A 77 4.07 -12.21 -9.47
CA LEU A 77 2.64 -12.40 -9.29
C LEU A 77 2.05 -13.31 -10.38
N ASP A 78 1.10 -14.18 -9.98
CA ASP A 78 0.27 -14.90 -10.96
C ASP A 78 -0.74 -13.93 -11.61
N GLN A 79 -1.46 -14.40 -12.62
CA GLN A 79 -2.39 -13.59 -13.41
C GLN A 79 -3.47 -12.93 -12.55
N GLU A 80 -4.05 -13.67 -11.63
CA GLU A 80 -5.11 -13.16 -10.75
C GLU A 80 -4.60 -12.09 -9.80
N LYS A 81 -3.49 -12.36 -9.12
CA LYS A 81 -2.86 -11.42 -8.19
C LYS A 81 -2.35 -10.17 -8.92
N LEU A 82 -1.82 -10.35 -10.12
CA LEU A 82 -1.38 -9.24 -10.96
C LEU A 82 -2.53 -8.29 -11.29
N LYS A 83 -3.67 -8.86 -11.70
CA LYS A 83 -4.88 -8.08 -12.01
C LYS A 83 -5.39 -7.31 -10.79
N LEU A 84 -5.47 -7.98 -9.64
CA LEU A 84 -5.92 -7.36 -8.38
C LEU A 84 -4.98 -6.24 -7.94
N THR A 85 -3.68 -6.45 -8.06
CA THR A 85 -2.66 -5.47 -7.67
C THR A 85 -2.73 -4.23 -8.57
N ARG A 86 -2.86 -4.41 -9.87
CA ARG A 86 -3.05 -3.30 -10.82
C ARG A 86 -4.31 -2.50 -10.51
N SER A 87 -5.41 -3.20 -10.24
CA SER A 87 -6.68 -2.57 -9.89
C SER A 87 -6.57 -1.71 -8.63
N ALA A 88 -5.92 -2.24 -7.58
CA ALA A 88 -5.68 -1.52 -6.34
C ALA A 88 -4.79 -0.29 -6.56
N LEU A 89 -3.75 -0.42 -7.37
CA LEU A 89 -2.84 0.67 -7.72
C LEU A 89 -3.59 1.81 -8.40
N VAL A 90 -4.38 1.49 -9.40
CA VAL A 90 -5.17 2.48 -10.18
C VAL A 90 -6.17 3.19 -9.26
N GLU A 91 -6.86 2.45 -8.40
CA GLU A 91 -7.82 3.02 -7.45
C GLU A 91 -7.16 4.04 -6.53
N LYS A 92 -6.01 3.70 -5.94
CA LYS A 92 -5.30 4.59 -5.03
C LYS A 92 -4.70 5.80 -5.75
N CYS A 93 -4.18 5.60 -6.94
CA CYS A 93 -3.71 6.71 -7.77
C CYS A 93 -4.85 7.67 -8.11
N SER A 94 -6.04 7.15 -8.42
CA SER A 94 -7.21 7.99 -8.75
C SER A 94 -7.59 8.90 -7.58
N VAL A 95 -7.55 8.39 -6.35
CA VAL A 95 -7.82 9.21 -5.15
C VAL A 95 -6.80 10.33 -5.02
N LEU A 96 -5.51 10.02 -5.21
CA LEU A 96 -4.44 11.01 -5.14
C LEU A 96 -4.58 12.07 -6.23
N ILE A 97 -4.86 11.65 -7.46
CA ILE A 97 -5.06 12.55 -8.60
C ILE A 97 -6.17 13.55 -8.30
N GLN A 98 -7.33 13.09 -7.83
CA GLN A 98 -8.44 13.97 -7.47
C GLN A 98 -8.03 15.00 -6.41
N GLY A 99 -7.27 14.58 -5.41
CA GLY A 99 -6.77 15.46 -4.39
C GLY A 99 -5.82 16.53 -4.93
N PHE A 100 -4.92 16.15 -5.82
CA PHE A 100 -3.97 17.08 -6.45
C PHE A 100 -4.67 18.05 -7.40
N GLU A 101 -5.67 17.59 -8.16
CA GLU A 101 -6.50 18.46 -9.01
C GLU A 101 -7.16 19.56 -8.19
N LYS A 102 -7.77 19.20 -7.07
CA LYS A 102 -8.44 20.16 -6.19
C LYS A 102 -7.49 21.20 -5.60
N ARG A 103 -6.24 20.83 -5.38
CA ARG A 103 -5.22 21.69 -4.80
C ARG A 103 -4.35 22.42 -5.83
N GLY A 104 -4.59 22.16 -7.11
CA GLY A 104 -3.82 22.77 -8.20
C GLY A 104 -2.37 22.29 -8.30
N LYS A 105 -2.07 21.12 -7.76
CA LYS A 105 -0.71 20.54 -7.77
C LYS A 105 -0.48 19.72 -9.05
N LYS A 106 -0.21 20.43 -10.14
CA LYS A 106 -0.13 19.84 -11.48
C LYS A 106 0.98 18.82 -11.66
N GLU A 107 2.15 19.05 -11.08
CA GLU A 107 3.28 18.13 -11.19
C GLU A 107 2.96 16.78 -10.54
N ASP A 108 2.40 16.81 -9.33
CA ASP A 108 2.01 15.60 -8.60
C ASP A 108 0.90 14.85 -9.34
N GLU A 109 -0.08 15.59 -9.84
CA GLU A 109 -1.17 15.01 -10.65
C GLU A 109 -0.62 14.24 -11.84
N LEU A 110 0.28 14.87 -12.61
CA LEU A 110 0.86 14.25 -13.81
C LEU A 110 1.72 13.02 -13.46
N PHE A 111 2.43 13.06 -12.35
CA PHE A 111 3.23 11.94 -11.87
C PHE A 111 2.36 10.69 -11.67
N TYR A 112 1.23 10.84 -10.96
CA TYR A 112 0.33 9.71 -10.70
C TYR A 112 -0.47 9.29 -11.91
N ARG A 113 -0.81 10.21 -12.82
CA ARG A 113 -1.42 9.86 -14.11
C ARG A 113 -0.49 8.99 -14.96
N ALA A 114 0.80 9.28 -14.95
CA ALA A 114 1.80 8.47 -15.65
C ALA A 114 1.86 7.04 -15.10
N ILE A 115 1.75 6.88 -13.78
CA ILE A 115 1.70 5.57 -13.13
C ILE A 115 0.46 4.79 -13.59
N VAL A 116 -0.72 5.44 -13.60
CA VAL A 116 -1.96 4.81 -14.08
C VAL A 116 -1.80 4.33 -15.52
N ASN A 117 -1.23 5.16 -16.39
CA ASN A 117 -1.04 4.80 -17.79
C ASN A 117 -0.09 3.62 -17.98
N LYS A 118 0.95 3.54 -17.14
CA LYS A 118 1.94 2.46 -17.22
C LYS A 118 1.38 1.12 -16.74
N TYR A 119 0.57 1.12 -15.68
CA TYR A 119 0.15 -0.12 -15.00
C TYR A 119 -1.32 -0.50 -15.23
N SER A 120 -2.10 0.32 -15.88
CA SER A 120 -3.51 -0.03 -16.18
C SER A 120 -3.65 -0.92 -17.41
#